data_d9173d5455f8c0883030cfad5c660813
#
_entry.id   d9173d5455f8c0883030cfad5c660813
#
_cell.length_a   1.000
_cell.length_b   1.000
_cell.length_c   1.000
_cell.angle_alpha   90.00
_cell.angle_beta   90.00
_cell.angle_gamma   90.00
#
_symmetry.space_group_name_H-M   'P 1'
#
loop_
_entity.id
_entity.type
_entity.pdbx_description
1 polymer ?
#
loop_
_entity_poly.entity_id
_entity_poly.type
_entity_poly.pdbx_seq_one_letter_code
_entity_poly.pdbx_strand_id
1 'polypeptide(L)'
;MQLDIFKNKKILVIVPHPDDEINLAGALIASANNIAESIHIAVMTNGDYYGMYSRRLMEVDGSIRKLGIVSENLIYLGYPEADFASADFEGGKNIISYRGLKHTYALKEKPEYHWLKTGEHALINYKNIKSDIEALISDIQPDIIV
;
A
#
# COMPACT_ATOMS: atom_id res chain seq x y z
N MET A 1 26.70 7.50 -4.01
CA MET A 1 25.83 6.61 -3.18
C MET A 1 25.93 5.23 -3.81
N GLN A 2 26.33 4.24 -3.02
CA GLN A 2 26.51 2.88 -3.52
C GLN A 2 25.10 2.27 -3.72
N LEU A 3 24.60 2.24 -4.95
CA LEU A 3 23.29 1.69 -5.29
C LEU A 3 23.29 0.16 -5.39
N ASP A 4 24.47 -0.47 -5.26
CA ASP A 4 24.65 -1.93 -5.38
C ASP A 4 23.79 -2.75 -4.39
N ILE A 5 23.39 -2.13 -3.28
CA ILE A 5 22.48 -2.74 -2.28
C ILE A 5 21.14 -3.18 -2.90
N PHE A 6 20.69 -2.53 -3.98
CA PHE A 6 19.40 -2.84 -4.63
C PHE A 6 19.56 -3.81 -5.81
N LYS A 7 20.79 -4.10 -6.22
CA LYS A 7 21.05 -4.90 -7.41
C LYS A 7 20.50 -6.33 -7.28
N ASN A 8 19.64 -6.72 -8.23
CA ASN A 8 18.99 -8.02 -8.27
C ASN A 8 18.17 -8.32 -6.99
N LYS A 9 17.60 -7.30 -6.37
CA LYS A 9 16.76 -7.43 -5.16
C LYS A 9 15.30 -7.21 -5.47
N LYS A 10 14.44 -7.97 -4.80
CA LYS A 10 13.01 -7.71 -4.72
C LYS A 10 12.77 -6.69 -3.62
N ILE A 11 12.18 -5.56 -3.96
CA ILE A 11 11.95 -4.46 -3.02
C ILE A 11 10.44 -4.30 -2.84
N LEU A 12 9.99 -4.26 -1.58
CA LEU A 12 8.64 -3.89 -1.21
C LEU A 12 8.67 -2.54 -0.51
N VAL A 13 8.01 -1.56 -1.11
CA VAL A 13 7.82 -0.22 -0.54
C VAL A 13 6.40 -0.17 0.03
N ILE A 14 6.25 0.10 1.32
CA ILE A 14 4.94 0.25 1.98
C ILE A 14 4.79 1.70 2.39
N VAL A 15 3.79 2.38 1.85
CA VAL A 15 3.52 3.79 2.15
C VAL A 15 2.14 3.97 2.78
N PRO A 16 2.00 4.92 3.73
CA PRO A 16 0.73 5.12 4.43
C PRO A 16 -0.37 5.68 3.54
N HIS A 17 -0.07 6.64 2.66
CA HIS A 17 -1.09 7.34 1.87
C HIS A 17 -0.74 7.40 0.39
N PRO A 18 -1.72 7.59 -0.49
CA PRO A 18 -1.49 7.97 -1.88
C PRO A 18 -0.76 9.31 -1.95
N ASP A 19 0.35 9.38 -2.64
CA ASP A 19 1.38 10.41 -2.85
C ASP A 19 2.69 10.17 -2.08
N ASP A 20 2.68 9.37 -1.01
CA ASP A 20 3.89 9.07 -0.24
C ASP A 20 4.89 8.20 -1.02
N GLU A 21 4.43 7.45 -2.03
CA GLU A 21 5.33 6.71 -2.93
C GLU A 21 6.29 7.66 -3.65
N ILE A 22 5.88 8.92 -3.88
CA ILE A 22 6.74 9.97 -4.42
C ILE A 22 7.43 10.75 -3.32
N ASN A 23 6.67 11.20 -2.32
CA ASN A 23 7.15 12.12 -1.28
C ASN A 23 8.20 11.46 -0.37
N LEU A 24 8.02 10.18 -0.02
CA LEU A 24 8.91 9.46 0.89
C LEU A 24 9.87 8.52 0.16
N ALA A 25 9.42 7.84 -0.90
CA ALA A 25 10.17 6.76 -1.55
C ALA A 25 10.59 7.07 -3.00
N GLY A 26 10.18 8.17 -3.60
CA GLY A 26 10.38 8.45 -5.03
C GLY A 26 11.85 8.43 -5.46
N ALA A 27 12.76 9.00 -4.66
CA ALA A 27 14.19 8.97 -4.96
C ALA A 27 14.78 7.55 -4.91
N LEU A 28 14.33 6.72 -3.94
CA LEU A 28 14.73 5.32 -3.83
C LEU A 28 14.22 4.54 -5.04
N ILE A 29 12.92 4.65 -5.35
CA ILE A 29 12.28 3.95 -6.47
C ILE A 29 13.00 4.30 -7.79
N ALA A 30 13.19 5.59 -8.07
CA ALA A 30 13.88 6.03 -9.28
C ALA A 30 15.32 5.52 -9.38
N SER A 31 16.02 5.43 -8.25
CA SER A 31 17.40 4.95 -8.19
C SER A 31 17.51 3.44 -8.32
N ALA A 32 16.55 2.69 -7.83
CA ALA A 32 16.56 1.23 -7.80
C ALA A 32 15.95 0.59 -9.06
N ASN A 33 15.04 1.27 -9.75
CA ASN A 33 14.20 0.69 -10.82
C ASN A 33 15.00 -0.02 -11.94
N ASN A 34 16.17 0.48 -12.32
CA ASN A 34 16.96 -0.11 -13.39
C ASN A 34 17.92 -1.22 -12.94
N ILE A 35 18.02 -1.48 -11.64
CA ILE A 35 19.01 -2.41 -11.06
C ILE A 35 18.38 -3.47 -10.15
N ALA A 36 17.20 -3.20 -9.58
CA ALA A 36 16.43 -4.15 -8.80
C ALA A 36 15.86 -5.28 -9.70
N GLU A 37 15.61 -6.44 -9.13
CA GLU A 37 14.86 -7.52 -9.78
C GLU A 37 13.40 -7.10 -9.97
N SER A 38 12.78 -6.58 -8.92
CA SER A 38 11.44 -6.00 -8.96
C SER A 38 11.24 -4.97 -7.84
N ILE A 39 10.33 -4.03 -8.07
CA ILE A 39 9.87 -3.10 -7.03
C ILE A 39 8.35 -3.22 -6.97
N HIS A 40 7.83 -3.54 -5.79
CA HIS A 40 6.40 -3.56 -5.48
C HIS A 40 6.08 -2.40 -4.56
N ILE A 41 4.95 -1.75 -4.77
CA ILE A 41 4.51 -0.60 -3.99
C ILE A 41 3.15 -0.94 -3.38
N ALA A 42 3.06 -0.93 -2.06
CA ALA A 42 1.83 -1.13 -1.32
C ALA A 42 1.40 0.19 -0.66
N VAL A 43 0.19 0.64 -0.99
CA VAL A 43 -0.42 1.83 -0.39
C VAL A 43 -1.43 1.38 0.66
N MET A 44 -1.23 1.79 1.92
CA MET A 44 -2.05 1.31 3.05
C MET A 44 -3.44 1.90 3.02
N THR A 45 -3.58 3.22 2.92
CA THR A 45 -4.87 3.89 2.98
C THR A 45 -5.31 4.42 1.62
N ASN A 46 -6.60 4.69 1.49
CA ASN A 46 -7.17 5.22 0.25
C ASN A 46 -7.02 6.74 0.11
N GLY A 47 -6.52 7.45 1.14
CA GLY A 47 -6.44 8.90 1.14
C GLY A 47 -7.82 9.55 1.04
N ASP A 48 -8.83 8.97 1.65
CA ASP A 48 -10.23 9.33 1.48
C ASP A 48 -10.75 10.37 2.47
N TYR A 49 -9.87 10.97 3.26
CA TYR A 49 -10.26 11.95 4.27
C TYR A 49 -11.19 13.05 3.71
N TYR A 50 -10.88 13.56 2.52
CA TYR A 50 -11.70 14.55 1.81
C TYR A 50 -12.61 13.95 0.73
N GLY A 51 -12.77 12.63 0.68
CA GLY A 51 -13.67 11.96 -0.28
C GLY A 51 -13.13 11.81 -1.71
N MET A 52 -11.86 12.04 -1.95
CA MET A 52 -11.24 12.00 -3.29
C MET A 52 -10.46 10.72 -3.59
N TYR A 53 -10.79 9.61 -2.93
CA TYR A 53 -10.01 8.38 -3.01
C TYR A 53 -9.75 7.88 -4.43
N SER A 54 -10.77 7.84 -5.28
CA SER A 54 -10.63 7.30 -6.64
C SER A 54 -9.61 8.10 -7.47
N ARG A 55 -9.67 9.42 -7.37
CA ARG A 55 -8.70 10.30 -8.02
C ARG A 55 -7.30 10.05 -7.48
N ARG A 56 -7.12 10.02 -6.15
CA ARG A 56 -5.82 9.80 -5.52
C ARG A 56 -5.20 8.46 -5.89
N LEU A 57 -5.99 7.37 -5.86
CA LEU A 57 -5.51 6.04 -6.27
C LEU A 57 -5.11 5.99 -7.74
N MET A 58 -5.85 6.66 -8.64
CA MET A 58 -5.46 6.76 -10.06
C MET A 58 -4.20 7.61 -10.26
N GLU A 59 -4.01 8.66 -9.47
CA GLU A 59 -2.80 9.49 -9.49
C GLU A 59 -1.57 8.66 -9.08
N VAL A 60 -1.67 7.78 -8.08
CA VAL A 60 -0.60 6.83 -7.70
C VAL A 60 -0.24 5.92 -8.87
N ASP A 61 -1.22 5.30 -9.54
CA ASP A 61 -0.94 4.44 -10.70
C ASP A 61 -0.23 5.22 -11.82
N GLY A 62 -0.64 6.47 -12.04
CA GLY A 62 0.02 7.37 -12.99
C GLY A 62 1.45 7.74 -12.59
N SER A 63 1.71 7.98 -11.31
CA SER A 63 3.02 8.38 -10.79
C SER A 63 4.03 7.24 -10.87
N ILE A 64 3.66 6.03 -10.43
CA ILE A 64 4.57 4.88 -10.45
C ILE A 64 4.96 4.47 -11.87
N ARG A 65 4.04 4.56 -12.84
CA ARG A 65 4.36 4.30 -14.25
C ARG A 65 5.40 5.29 -14.79
N LYS A 66 5.35 6.55 -14.36
CA LYS A 66 6.39 7.55 -14.73
C LYS A 66 7.74 7.22 -14.11
N LEU A 67 7.75 6.53 -12.97
CA LEU A 67 8.97 5.99 -12.35
C LEU A 67 9.43 4.68 -12.99
N GLY A 68 8.71 4.16 -13.99
CA GLY A 68 9.03 2.92 -14.69
C GLY A 68 8.53 1.64 -14.00
N ILE A 69 7.65 1.76 -12.99
CA ILE A 69 7.04 0.61 -12.33
C ILE A 69 5.75 0.22 -13.07
N VAL A 70 5.57 -1.08 -13.31
CA VAL A 70 4.35 -1.58 -13.94
C VAL A 70 3.18 -1.59 -12.96
N SER A 71 1.97 -1.36 -13.46
CA SER A 71 0.76 -1.25 -12.62
C SER A 71 0.46 -2.51 -11.81
N GLU A 72 0.87 -3.67 -12.28
CA GLU A 72 0.72 -4.95 -11.59
C GLU A 72 1.48 -5.02 -10.27
N ASN A 73 2.55 -4.22 -10.15
CA ASN A 73 3.36 -4.12 -8.94
C ASN A 73 2.83 -3.07 -7.94
N LEU A 74 1.75 -2.35 -8.28
CA LEU A 74 1.04 -1.47 -7.35
C LEU A 74 -0.07 -2.24 -6.65
N ILE A 75 -0.06 -2.21 -5.34
CA ILE A 75 -1.00 -2.92 -4.47
C ILE A 75 -1.71 -1.91 -3.59
N TYR A 76 -3.04 -1.96 -3.55
CA TYR A 76 -3.83 -1.19 -2.60
C TYR A 76 -4.23 -2.12 -1.44
N LEU A 77 -3.86 -1.77 -0.20
CA LEU A 77 -4.40 -2.45 0.99
C LEU A 77 -5.83 -1.97 1.29
N GLY A 78 -6.17 -0.77 0.83
CA GLY A 78 -7.55 -0.31 0.73
C GLY A 78 -8.18 0.13 2.05
N TYR A 79 -7.39 0.32 3.11
CA TYR A 79 -7.93 0.81 4.38
C TYR A 79 -8.38 2.26 4.25
N PRO A 80 -9.59 2.62 4.70
CA PRO A 80 -10.00 4.02 4.73
C PRO A 80 -9.25 4.78 5.83
N GLU A 81 -9.15 6.09 5.68
CA GLU A 81 -8.53 6.98 6.68
C GLU A 81 -9.29 6.92 8.01
N ALA A 82 -8.57 6.61 9.08
CA ALA A 82 -9.13 6.42 10.40
C ALA A 82 -8.15 6.88 11.50
N ASP A 83 -8.62 7.00 12.72
CA ASP A 83 -7.76 7.22 13.88
C ASP A 83 -7.08 5.92 14.30
N PHE A 84 -5.98 5.59 13.61
CA PHE A 84 -5.15 4.43 13.94
C PHE A 84 -4.34 4.61 15.23
N ALA A 85 -4.28 5.81 15.79
CA ALA A 85 -3.64 6.07 17.07
C ALA A 85 -4.58 5.89 18.28
N SER A 86 -5.85 5.51 18.03
CA SER A 86 -6.81 5.29 19.10
C SER A 86 -6.35 4.19 20.06
N ALA A 87 -6.60 4.39 21.35
CA ALA A 87 -6.03 3.62 22.46
C ALA A 87 -6.31 2.09 22.47
N ASP A 88 -7.20 1.62 21.61
CA ASP A 88 -7.61 0.20 21.60
C ASP A 88 -7.39 -0.48 20.23
N PHE A 89 -6.67 0.20 19.34
CA PHE A 89 -6.40 -0.33 18.01
C PHE A 89 -5.53 -1.60 18.07
N GLU A 90 -4.45 -1.57 18.85
CA GLU A 90 -3.56 -2.72 19.05
C GLU A 90 -4.24 -3.91 19.74
N GLY A 91 -5.30 -3.66 20.52
CA GLY A 91 -6.15 -4.69 21.12
C GLY A 91 -7.03 -5.44 20.12
N GLY A 92 -6.99 -5.06 18.84
CA GLY A 92 -7.75 -5.71 17.76
C GLY A 92 -9.20 -5.24 17.64
N LYS A 93 -9.57 -4.14 18.30
CA LYS A 93 -10.90 -3.55 18.18
C LYS A 93 -11.11 -2.99 16.77
N ASN A 94 -12.31 -3.20 16.24
CA ASN A 94 -12.71 -2.59 15.01
C ASN A 94 -12.89 -1.09 15.20
N ILE A 95 -12.32 -0.30 14.33
CA ILE A 95 -12.51 1.15 14.29
C ILE A 95 -13.36 1.55 13.10
N ILE A 96 -13.86 2.77 13.15
CA ILE A 96 -14.66 3.36 12.06
C ILE A 96 -13.85 4.50 11.48
N SER A 97 -13.80 4.59 10.16
CA SER A 97 -13.08 5.65 9.46
C SER A 97 -13.69 7.03 9.73
N TYR A 98 -12.95 8.09 9.43
CA TYR A 98 -13.46 9.47 9.50
C TYR A 98 -14.70 9.72 8.65
N ARG A 99 -14.96 8.85 7.67
CA ARG A 99 -16.15 8.90 6.80
C ARG A 99 -17.23 7.89 7.17
N GLY A 100 -17.13 7.22 8.31
CA GLY A 100 -18.10 6.25 8.77
C GLY A 100 -18.00 4.87 8.14
N LEU A 101 -16.93 4.58 7.40
CA LEU A 101 -16.69 3.28 6.77
C LEU A 101 -16.11 2.30 7.79
N LYS A 102 -16.42 1.02 7.60
CA LYS A 102 -16.01 -0.06 8.49
C LYS A 102 -15.09 -1.09 7.83
N HIS A 103 -14.94 -1.01 6.51
CA HIS A 103 -14.24 -2.02 5.71
C HIS A 103 -13.27 -1.38 4.73
N THR A 104 -12.31 -2.18 4.28
CA THR A 104 -11.45 -1.86 3.14
C THR A 104 -12.29 -1.71 1.85
N TYR A 105 -11.75 -0.96 0.92
CA TYR A 105 -12.27 -0.81 -0.44
C TYR A 105 -11.18 -0.21 -1.35
N ALA A 106 -11.35 -0.32 -2.66
CA ALA A 106 -10.47 0.34 -3.63
C ALA A 106 -11.24 0.68 -4.92
N LEU A 107 -10.54 0.75 -6.05
CA LEU A 107 -11.14 0.95 -7.35
C LEU A 107 -11.80 -0.36 -7.82
N LYS A 108 -12.92 -0.25 -8.53
CA LYS A 108 -13.62 -1.43 -9.07
C LYS A 108 -12.71 -2.24 -10.00
N GLU A 109 -11.94 -1.54 -10.82
CA GLU A 109 -11.04 -2.11 -11.81
C GLU A 109 -9.73 -2.64 -11.19
N LYS A 110 -9.44 -2.23 -9.96
CA LYS A 110 -8.26 -2.64 -9.20
C LYS A 110 -8.63 -2.78 -7.71
N PRO A 111 -9.24 -3.91 -7.33
CA PRO A 111 -9.66 -4.17 -5.96
C PRO A 111 -8.48 -4.18 -4.98
N GLU A 112 -8.78 -4.00 -3.70
CA GLU A 112 -7.76 -4.06 -2.66
C GLU A 112 -7.32 -5.51 -2.37
N TYR A 113 -6.15 -5.63 -1.77
CA TYR A 113 -5.44 -6.88 -1.59
C TYR A 113 -6.23 -7.93 -0.78
N HIS A 114 -6.88 -7.52 0.32
CA HIS A 114 -7.66 -8.45 1.15
C HIS A 114 -8.79 -9.11 0.36
N TRP A 115 -9.53 -8.31 -0.40
CA TRP A 115 -10.60 -8.82 -1.27
C TRP A 115 -10.08 -9.79 -2.34
N LEU A 116 -8.94 -9.47 -2.95
CA LEU A 116 -8.31 -10.36 -3.94
C LEU A 116 -7.90 -11.71 -3.36
N LYS A 117 -7.55 -11.75 -2.07
CA LYS A 117 -7.12 -12.99 -1.39
C LYS A 117 -8.28 -13.80 -0.83
N THR A 118 -9.34 -13.16 -0.35
CA THR A 118 -10.40 -13.79 0.45
C THR A 118 -11.78 -13.75 -0.20
N GLY A 119 -12.02 -12.81 -1.13
CA GLY A 119 -13.34 -12.51 -1.69
C GLY A 119 -14.20 -11.63 -0.77
N GLU A 120 -13.68 -11.13 0.33
CA GLU A 120 -14.36 -10.27 1.29
C GLU A 120 -13.55 -9.02 1.59
N HIS A 121 -14.20 -7.96 2.07
CA HIS A 121 -13.53 -6.75 2.52
C HIS A 121 -13.12 -6.88 3.99
N ALA A 122 -11.90 -6.46 4.33
CA ALA A 122 -11.41 -6.51 5.71
C ALA A 122 -12.09 -5.45 6.59
N LEU A 123 -12.40 -5.81 7.84
CA LEU A 123 -12.73 -4.83 8.87
C LEU A 123 -11.48 -4.01 9.22
N ILE A 124 -11.67 -2.74 9.58
CA ILE A 124 -10.57 -1.86 9.97
C ILE A 124 -10.16 -2.19 11.40
N ASN A 125 -9.12 -3.00 11.55
CA ASN A 125 -8.50 -3.33 12.84
C ASN A 125 -7.04 -3.73 12.65
N TYR A 126 -6.28 -3.69 13.74
CA TYR A 126 -4.85 -4.06 13.75
C TYR A 126 -4.59 -5.48 13.25
N LYS A 127 -5.44 -6.44 13.63
CA LYS A 127 -5.28 -7.85 13.26
C LYS A 127 -5.33 -8.03 11.73
N ASN A 128 -6.29 -7.39 11.06
CA ASN A 128 -6.43 -7.50 9.62
C ASN A 128 -5.30 -6.77 8.88
N ILE A 129 -4.94 -5.55 9.31
CA ILE A 129 -3.79 -4.82 8.73
C ILE A 129 -2.51 -5.64 8.86
N LYS A 130 -2.24 -6.18 10.04
CA LYS A 130 -1.07 -7.03 10.27
C LYS A 130 -1.10 -8.27 9.38
N SER A 131 -2.24 -8.97 9.32
CA SER A 131 -2.40 -10.16 8.50
C SER A 131 -2.20 -9.89 7.02
N ASP A 132 -2.73 -8.76 6.50
CA ASP A 132 -2.57 -8.38 5.10
C ASP A 132 -1.11 -8.06 4.76
N ILE A 133 -0.40 -7.36 5.65
CA ILE A 133 1.03 -7.06 5.46
C ILE A 133 1.85 -8.36 5.52
N GLU A 134 1.59 -9.24 6.47
CA GLU A 134 2.28 -10.54 6.59
C GLU A 134 2.04 -11.41 5.34
N ALA A 135 0.80 -11.47 4.85
CA ALA A 135 0.46 -12.19 3.64
C ALA A 135 1.14 -11.58 2.39
N LEU A 136 1.17 -10.26 2.29
CA LEU A 136 1.84 -9.54 1.21
C LEU A 136 3.35 -9.83 1.19
N ILE A 137 4.01 -9.80 2.35
CA ILE A 137 5.43 -10.16 2.49
C ILE A 137 5.65 -11.61 2.07
N SER A 138 4.75 -12.52 2.48
CA SER A 138 4.83 -13.93 2.09
C SER A 138 4.64 -14.14 0.59
N ASP A 139 3.75 -13.40 -0.06
CA ASP A 139 3.50 -13.51 -1.51
C ASP A 139 4.67 -12.97 -2.35
N ILE A 140 5.22 -11.83 -1.96
CA ILE A 140 6.29 -11.15 -2.72
C ILE A 140 7.66 -11.73 -2.37
N GLN A 141 7.88 -12.15 -1.13
CA GLN A 141 9.17 -12.57 -0.58
C GLN A 141 10.27 -11.52 -0.86
N PRO A 142 10.10 -10.29 -0.38
CA PRO A 142 11.03 -9.21 -0.66
C PRO A 142 12.37 -9.44 0.06
N ASP A 143 13.47 -9.06 -0.60
CA ASP A 143 14.79 -8.98 0.04
C ASP A 143 14.92 -7.71 0.90
N ILE A 144 14.20 -6.64 0.51
CA ILE A 144 14.24 -5.33 1.16
C ILE A 144 12.82 -4.81 1.33
N ILE A 145 12.50 -4.34 2.53
CA ILE A 145 11.25 -3.63 2.84
C ILE A 145 11.61 -2.19 3.27
N VAL A 146 10.87 -1.23 2.72
CA VAL A 146 11.03 0.21 2.99
C VAL A 146 9.71 0.81 3.39
#